data_9085e0bf2c9e03e14be3aef24f136b96
#
_entry.id   9085e0bf2c9e03e14be3aef24f136b96
#
_cell.length_a   1.000
_cell.length_b   1.000
_cell.length_c   1.000
_cell.angle_alpha   90.00
_cell.angle_beta   90.00
_cell.angle_gamma   90.00
#
_symmetry.space_group_name_H-M   'P 1'
#
loop_
_entity.id
_entity.type
_entity.pdbx_description
1 polymer ?
#
loop_
_entity_poly.entity_id
_entity_poly.type
_entity_poly.pdbx_seq_one_letter_code
_entity_poly.pdbx_strand_id
1 'polypeptide(L)'
;MPFKIVIVEDEPECSRMLESYIERYCAEEALTVQIRTFSSADRFLEEYAGDADILFMDICMEGTDGMTAAHKLREVDKEIVLIFVTTMAKFAVEGYDVNAFNYIVKPISYYEFRLKVDKAFRSLRGGRRKISLPMNGEQRWLDHKDIVYVEVTNHYLNYHTAAGEKLTVYGSLKQLEEHLSPDLFARCNACYIVNMAYVSGVRGFELELTTGDRLQISQSKRKQFMQALTRYFGGGVDKCRPSF
;
A
#
# COMPACT_ATOMS: atom_id res chain seq x y z
N MET A 1 -3.78 15.08 3.20
CA MET A 1 -5.13 14.74 3.69
C MET A 1 -5.00 13.68 4.77
N PRO A 2 -5.85 13.70 5.83
CA PRO A 2 -5.82 12.68 6.86
C PRO A 2 -6.21 11.32 6.30
N PHE A 3 -5.65 10.24 6.85
CA PHE A 3 -6.14 8.89 6.59
C PHE A 3 -7.48 8.69 7.30
N LYS A 4 -8.45 8.13 6.59
CA LYS A 4 -9.76 7.81 7.14
C LYS A 4 -9.81 6.35 7.51
N ILE A 5 -9.97 6.08 8.80
CA ILE A 5 -9.98 4.73 9.35
C ILE A 5 -11.35 4.45 9.95
N VAL A 6 -11.84 3.25 9.69
CA VAL A 6 -13.08 2.75 10.31
C VAL A 6 -12.74 1.56 11.19
N ILE A 7 -13.36 1.51 12.35
CA ILE A 7 -13.35 0.37 13.28
C ILE A 7 -14.78 -0.14 13.40
N VAL A 8 -15.00 -1.43 13.20
CA VAL A 8 -16.27 -2.11 13.44
C VAL A 8 -16.03 -3.20 14.48
N GLU A 9 -16.49 -2.94 15.69
CA GLU A 9 -16.19 -3.73 16.89
C GLU A 9 -17.30 -3.52 17.93
N ASP A 10 -17.93 -4.58 18.37
CA ASP A 10 -19.05 -4.53 19.33
C ASP A 10 -18.58 -4.47 20.80
N GLU A 11 -17.33 -4.86 21.09
CA GLU A 11 -16.71 -4.72 22.42
C GLU A 11 -16.11 -3.31 22.61
N PRO A 12 -16.67 -2.44 23.49
CA PRO A 12 -16.18 -1.06 23.64
C PRO A 12 -14.73 -0.96 24.16
N GLU A 13 -14.26 -1.95 24.90
CA GLU A 13 -12.88 -1.97 25.41
C GLU A 13 -11.89 -2.25 24.27
N CYS A 14 -12.22 -3.19 23.39
CA CYS A 14 -11.42 -3.54 22.23
C CYS A 14 -11.39 -2.39 21.22
N SER A 15 -12.54 -1.75 20.96
CA SER A 15 -12.64 -0.58 20.09
C SER A 15 -11.73 0.55 20.59
N ARG A 16 -11.79 0.92 21.87
CA ARG A 16 -10.92 1.96 22.47
C ARG A 16 -9.44 1.59 22.43
N MET A 17 -9.10 0.33 22.63
CA MET A 17 -7.72 -0.14 22.52
C MET A 17 -7.19 0.02 21.10
N LEU A 18 -7.97 -0.37 20.07
CA LEU A 18 -7.61 -0.19 18.65
C LEU A 18 -7.44 1.29 18.30
N GLU A 19 -8.37 2.15 18.75
CA GLU A 19 -8.26 3.61 18.59
C GLU A 19 -6.93 4.14 19.14
N SER A 20 -6.61 3.79 20.39
CA SER A 20 -5.36 4.19 21.05
C SER A 20 -4.12 3.68 20.29
N TYR A 21 -4.15 2.47 19.75
CA TYR A 21 -3.04 1.92 18.98
C TYR A 21 -2.87 2.62 17.64
N ILE A 22 -3.98 2.96 16.95
CA ILE A 22 -3.96 3.70 15.69
C ILE A 22 -3.41 5.10 15.93
N GLU A 23 -3.90 5.81 16.95
CA GLU A 23 -3.44 7.16 17.29
C GLU A 23 -1.95 7.17 17.62
N ARG A 24 -1.50 6.23 18.44
CA ARG A 24 -0.10 6.06 18.80
C ARG A 24 0.77 5.80 17.56
N TYR A 25 0.37 4.88 16.70
CA TYR A 25 1.09 4.57 15.46
C TYR A 25 1.18 5.81 14.56
N CYS A 26 0.07 6.52 14.39
CA CYS A 26 0.02 7.72 13.56
C CYS A 26 0.90 8.84 14.13
N ALA A 27 0.95 9.00 15.45
CA ALA A 27 1.85 9.96 16.10
C ALA A 27 3.32 9.60 15.91
N GLU A 28 3.69 8.31 16.07
CA GLU A 28 5.05 7.82 15.83
C GLU A 28 5.52 8.02 14.38
N GLU A 29 4.61 7.93 13.41
CA GLU A 29 4.88 8.04 11.98
C GLU A 29 4.58 9.43 11.39
N ALA A 30 4.24 10.42 12.24
CA ALA A 30 3.86 11.79 11.86
C ALA A 30 2.70 11.82 10.83
N LEU A 31 1.68 10.99 11.02
CA LEU A 31 0.49 10.88 10.17
C LEU A 31 -0.69 11.59 10.82
N THR A 32 -1.56 12.14 9.97
CA THR A 32 -2.87 12.65 10.39
C THR A 32 -3.92 11.58 10.11
N VAL A 33 -4.78 11.32 11.08
CA VAL A 33 -5.82 10.29 10.99
C VAL A 33 -7.17 10.85 11.40
N GLN A 34 -8.23 10.32 10.82
CA GLN A 34 -9.62 10.53 11.22
C GLN A 34 -10.24 9.14 11.43
N ILE A 35 -10.68 8.85 12.64
CA ILE A 35 -11.23 7.55 13.03
C ILE A 35 -12.74 7.67 13.18
N ARG A 36 -13.48 6.69 12.66
CA ARG A 36 -14.91 6.47 12.92
C ARG A 36 -15.09 5.07 13.46
N THR A 37 -15.93 4.91 14.47
CA THR A 37 -16.21 3.62 15.11
C THR A 37 -17.68 3.25 14.97
N PHE A 38 -17.94 1.97 14.75
CA PHE A 38 -19.26 1.38 14.68
C PHE A 38 -19.29 0.17 15.60
N SER A 39 -20.37 0.04 16.37
CA SER A 39 -20.59 -1.08 17.29
C SER A 39 -21.32 -2.28 16.64
N SER A 40 -21.62 -2.23 15.36
CA SER A 40 -22.19 -3.35 14.61
C SER A 40 -21.89 -3.22 13.12
N ALA A 41 -21.79 -4.38 12.46
CA ALA A 41 -21.61 -4.46 11.02
C ALA A 41 -22.80 -3.91 10.23
N ASP A 42 -24.02 -4.11 10.74
CA ASP A 42 -25.23 -3.62 10.07
C ASP A 42 -25.24 -2.11 9.96
N ARG A 43 -24.95 -1.42 11.06
CA ARG A 43 -24.87 0.04 11.08
C ARG A 43 -23.72 0.56 10.21
N PHE A 44 -22.58 -0.13 10.20
CA PHE A 44 -21.48 0.21 9.31
C PHE A 44 -21.90 0.14 7.85
N LEU A 45 -22.55 -0.95 7.43
CA LEU A 45 -22.96 -1.16 6.04
C LEU A 45 -24.04 -0.14 5.60
N GLU A 46 -24.92 0.29 6.50
CA GLU A 46 -25.92 1.33 6.23
C GLU A 46 -25.30 2.73 6.05
N GLU A 47 -24.28 3.07 6.84
CA GLU A 47 -23.68 4.41 6.87
C GLU A 47 -22.41 4.53 6.00
N TYR A 48 -21.91 3.45 5.41
CA TYR A 48 -20.67 3.44 4.65
C TYR A 48 -20.80 4.16 3.30
N ALA A 49 -20.00 5.23 3.12
CA ALA A 49 -20.03 6.08 1.94
C ALA A 49 -18.89 5.80 0.93
N GLY A 50 -18.13 4.72 1.08
CA GLY A 50 -16.99 4.42 0.20
C GLY A 50 -15.80 5.36 0.40
N ASP A 51 -15.66 5.95 1.58
CA ASP A 51 -14.71 7.04 1.83
C ASP A 51 -13.59 6.70 2.83
N ALA A 52 -13.50 5.44 3.28
CA ALA A 52 -12.46 5.00 4.20
C ALA A 52 -11.26 4.39 3.48
N ASP A 53 -10.11 4.44 4.15
CA ASP A 53 -8.83 3.91 3.66
C ASP A 53 -8.50 2.56 4.23
N ILE A 54 -8.77 2.42 5.53
CA ILE A 54 -8.55 1.20 6.30
C ILE A 54 -9.82 0.90 7.08
N LEU A 55 -10.19 -0.36 7.07
CA LEU A 55 -11.23 -0.91 7.90
C LEU A 55 -10.65 -1.97 8.81
N PHE A 56 -10.77 -1.77 10.12
CA PHE A 56 -10.59 -2.82 11.12
C PHE A 56 -11.96 -3.39 11.44
N MET A 57 -12.13 -4.70 11.35
CA MET A 57 -13.42 -5.36 11.55
C MET A 57 -13.28 -6.61 12.40
N ASP A 58 -14.03 -6.70 13.47
CA ASP A 58 -14.19 -7.99 14.14
C ASP A 58 -15.07 -8.92 13.31
N ILE A 59 -14.80 -10.21 13.37
CA ILE A 59 -15.62 -11.24 12.75
C ILE A 59 -16.75 -11.64 13.69
N CYS A 60 -16.48 -11.70 15.00
CA CYS A 60 -17.39 -12.22 16.01
C CYS A 60 -18.23 -11.10 16.62
N MET A 61 -19.27 -10.67 15.94
CA MET A 61 -20.19 -9.64 16.42
C MET A 61 -21.64 -10.15 16.44
N GLU A 62 -22.48 -9.55 17.28
CA GLU A 62 -23.93 -9.83 17.25
C GLU A 62 -24.57 -9.32 15.96
N GLY A 63 -25.55 -10.05 15.42
CA GLY A 63 -26.22 -9.73 14.17
C GLY A 63 -25.45 -10.21 12.95
N THR A 64 -25.15 -9.30 12.02
CA THR A 64 -24.31 -9.63 10.85
C THR A 64 -22.85 -9.79 11.30
N ASP A 65 -22.28 -10.99 11.10
CA ASP A 65 -20.86 -11.24 11.37
C ASP A 65 -19.94 -10.48 10.40
N GLY A 66 -18.68 -10.28 10.82
CA GLY A 66 -17.72 -9.48 10.05
C GLY A 66 -17.34 -10.07 8.70
N MET A 67 -17.40 -11.40 8.54
CA MET A 67 -17.10 -12.04 7.25
C MET A 67 -18.22 -11.78 6.23
N THR A 68 -19.47 -11.95 6.65
CA THR A 68 -20.66 -11.61 5.85
C THR A 68 -20.66 -10.13 5.48
N ALA A 69 -20.31 -9.26 6.43
CA ALA A 69 -20.20 -7.82 6.18
C ALA A 69 -19.09 -7.49 5.17
N ALA A 70 -17.93 -8.17 5.25
CA ALA A 70 -16.84 -8.00 4.32
C ALA A 70 -17.21 -8.41 2.88
N HIS A 71 -17.97 -9.49 2.70
CA HIS A 71 -18.48 -9.88 1.38
C HIS A 71 -19.39 -8.78 0.80
N LYS A 72 -20.35 -8.26 1.56
CA LYS A 72 -21.22 -7.17 1.12
C LYS A 72 -20.42 -5.90 0.81
N LEU A 73 -19.43 -5.57 1.64
CA LEU A 73 -18.52 -4.44 1.41
C LEU A 73 -17.80 -4.57 0.07
N ARG A 74 -17.30 -5.75 -0.29
CA ARG A 74 -16.56 -5.98 -1.54
C ARG A 74 -17.41 -5.83 -2.81
N GLU A 75 -18.74 -5.89 -2.70
CA GLU A 75 -19.63 -5.57 -3.80
C GLU A 75 -19.62 -4.07 -4.15
N VAL A 76 -19.38 -3.20 -3.16
CA VAL A 76 -19.40 -1.74 -3.30
C VAL A 76 -18.01 -1.10 -3.25
N ASP A 77 -17.07 -1.69 -2.50
CA ASP A 77 -15.70 -1.18 -2.36
C ASP A 77 -14.68 -2.34 -2.39
N LYS A 78 -13.95 -2.42 -3.50
CA LYS A 78 -12.90 -3.43 -3.71
C LYS A 78 -11.52 -2.97 -3.26
N GLU A 79 -11.34 -1.68 -3.01
CA GLU A 79 -10.02 -1.05 -2.80
C GLU A 79 -9.70 -0.78 -1.33
N ILE A 80 -10.71 -0.70 -0.45
CA ILE A 80 -10.47 -0.46 0.97
C ILE A 80 -9.56 -1.53 1.58
N VAL A 81 -8.57 -1.11 2.36
CA VAL A 81 -7.68 -2.02 3.08
C VAL A 81 -8.43 -2.62 4.27
N LEU A 82 -8.84 -3.87 4.14
CA LEU A 82 -9.55 -4.61 5.19
C LEU A 82 -8.57 -5.38 6.06
N ILE A 83 -8.64 -5.17 7.38
CA ILE A 83 -7.89 -5.91 8.39
C ILE A 83 -8.87 -6.49 9.39
N PHE A 84 -8.93 -7.81 9.48
CA PHE A 84 -9.72 -8.47 10.51
C PHE A 84 -9.01 -8.45 11.87
N VAL A 85 -9.80 -8.22 12.93
CA VAL A 85 -9.32 -8.22 14.31
C VAL A 85 -10.27 -9.07 15.14
N THR A 86 -9.91 -10.30 15.48
CA THR A 86 -10.86 -11.25 16.08
C THR A 86 -10.19 -12.31 16.94
N THR A 87 -10.96 -12.97 17.79
CA THR A 87 -10.51 -14.13 18.57
C THR A 87 -10.39 -15.41 17.75
N MET A 88 -11.00 -15.46 16.55
CA MET A 88 -11.12 -16.68 15.76
C MET A 88 -10.04 -16.81 14.68
N ALA A 89 -8.91 -17.39 15.01
CA ALA A 89 -7.81 -17.63 14.05
C ALA A 89 -8.17 -18.52 12.85
N LYS A 90 -9.20 -19.37 12.96
CA LYS A 90 -9.62 -20.30 11.88
C LYS A 90 -10.12 -19.59 10.61
N PHE A 91 -10.66 -18.38 10.74
CA PHE A 91 -11.16 -17.61 9.60
C PHE A 91 -10.05 -16.89 8.79
N ALA A 92 -8.80 -17.01 9.19
CA ALA A 92 -7.69 -16.43 8.41
C ALA A 92 -7.62 -16.99 6.98
N VAL A 93 -8.06 -18.23 6.74
CA VAL A 93 -8.12 -18.85 5.40
C VAL A 93 -9.27 -18.26 4.58
N GLU A 94 -10.45 -18.08 5.18
CA GLU A 94 -11.63 -17.52 4.52
C GLU A 94 -11.46 -16.02 4.20
N GLY A 95 -10.59 -15.32 4.92
CA GLY A 95 -10.23 -13.93 4.64
C GLY A 95 -9.62 -13.70 3.25
N TYR A 96 -9.10 -14.75 2.58
CA TYR A 96 -8.65 -14.65 1.18
C TYR A 96 -9.80 -14.37 0.21
N ASP A 97 -11.00 -14.88 0.47
CA ASP A 97 -12.16 -14.72 -0.43
C ASP A 97 -12.63 -13.26 -0.50
N VAL A 98 -12.40 -12.49 0.57
CA VAL A 98 -12.73 -11.07 0.64
C VAL A 98 -11.53 -10.15 0.44
N ASN A 99 -10.39 -10.67 -0.05
CA ASN A 99 -9.16 -9.91 -0.21
C ASN A 99 -8.78 -9.12 1.06
N ALA A 100 -8.86 -9.77 2.24
CA ALA A 100 -8.40 -9.16 3.47
C ALA A 100 -6.87 -8.93 3.40
N PHE A 101 -6.46 -7.71 3.70
CA PHE A 101 -5.06 -7.31 3.67
C PHE A 101 -4.25 -7.99 4.78
N ASN A 102 -4.87 -8.13 5.95
CA ASN A 102 -4.23 -8.77 7.11
C ASN A 102 -5.27 -9.30 8.11
N TYR A 103 -4.76 -10.07 9.06
CA TYR A 103 -5.53 -10.70 10.12
C TYR A 103 -4.79 -10.55 11.45
N ILE A 104 -5.45 -10.00 12.46
CA ILE A 104 -4.91 -9.80 13.80
C ILE A 104 -5.75 -10.64 14.78
N VAL A 105 -5.09 -11.49 15.55
CA VAL A 105 -5.75 -12.36 16.53
C VAL A 105 -5.72 -11.68 17.89
N LYS A 106 -6.88 -11.58 18.57
CA LYS A 106 -7.01 -11.11 19.94
C LYS A 106 -6.46 -12.19 20.91
N PRO A 107 -5.74 -11.83 22.00
CA PRO A 107 -5.45 -10.47 22.48
C PRO A 107 -4.34 -9.79 21.66
N ILE A 108 -4.52 -8.51 21.39
CA ILE A 108 -3.65 -7.74 20.50
C ILE A 108 -2.55 -7.05 21.33
N SER A 109 -1.28 -7.31 21.02
CA SER A 109 -0.18 -6.45 21.47
C SER A 109 0.06 -5.29 20.51
N TYR A 110 0.50 -4.13 21.06
CA TYR A 110 0.86 -3.00 20.19
C TYR A 110 1.95 -3.35 19.17
N TYR A 111 2.89 -4.22 19.54
CA TYR A 111 3.97 -4.66 18.66
C TYR A 111 3.43 -5.41 17.43
N GLU A 112 2.54 -6.39 17.63
CA GLU A 112 1.92 -7.15 16.54
C GLU A 112 1.03 -6.27 15.67
N PHE A 113 0.22 -5.39 16.29
CA PHE A 113 -0.57 -4.39 15.62
C PHE A 113 0.31 -3.54 14.69
N ARG A 114 1.39 -2.96 15.23
CA ARG A 114 2.32 -2.11 14.47
C ARG A 114 2.89 -2.83 13.25
N LEU A 115 3.36 -4.07 13.39
CA LEU A 115 3.94 -4.85 12.29
C LEU A 115 2.95 -5.06 11.13
N LYS A 116 1.68 -5.28 11.45
CA LYS A 116 0.65 -5.56 10.47
C LYS A 116 0.12 -4.29 9.81
N VAL A 117 -0.05 -3.25 10.59
CA VAL A 117 -0.58 -1.96 10.15
C VAL A 117 0.44 -1.16 9.34
N ASP A 118 1.73 -1.27 9.66
CA ASP A 118 2.81 -0.62 8.92
C ASP A 118 2.76 -0.97 7.41
N LYS A 119 2.52 -2.26 7.09
CA LYS A 119 2.35 -2.69 5.68
C LYS A 119 1.13 -2.05 5.02
N ALA A 120 0.02 -1.93 5.73
CA ALA A 120 -1.21 -1.32 5.22
C ALA A 120 -1.02 0.17 4.89
N PHE A 121 -0.43 0.92 5.83
CA PHE A 121 -0.15 2.34 5.58
C PHE A 121 0.87 2.57 4.47
N ARG A 122 1.89 1.72 4.35
CA ARG A 122 2.84 1.79 3.22
C ARG A 122 2.15 1.55 1.89
N SER A 123 1.28 0.55 1.80
CA SER A 123 0.48 0.27 0.60
C SER A 123 -0.37 1.47 0.21
N LEU A 124 -1.05 2.09 1.17
CA LEU A 124 -1.89 3.27 0.92
C LEU A 124 -1.07 4.51 0.54
N ARG A 125 0.08 4.73 1.15
CA ARG A 125 0.99 5.82 0.78
C ARG A 125 1.47 5.67 -0.67
N GLY A 126 1.73 4.44 -1.12
CA GLY A 126 2.10 4.14 -2.51
C GLY A 126 0.96 4.33 -3.51
N GLY A 127 -0.27 3.91 -3.16
CA GLY A 127 -1.43 3.91 -4.07
C GLY A 127 -2.18 5.23 -4.19
N ARG A 128 -2.09 6.15 -3.22
CA ARG A 128 -2.86 7.41 -3.19
C ARG A 128 -2.25 8.59 -3.92
N ARG A 129 -1.02 8.48 -4.37
CA ARG A 129 -0.36 9.60 -5.03
C ARG A 129 -0.64 9.55 -6.52
N LYS A 130 -1.40 10.53 -6.99
CA LYS A 130 -1.49 10.84 -8.42
C LYS A 130 -0.45 11.89 -8.75
N ILE A 131 0.22 11.71 -9.87
CA ILE A 131 1.04 12.74 -10.47
C ILE A 131 0.22 13.47 -11.53
N SER A 132 0.27 14.79 -11.53
CA SER A 132 -0.36 15.61 -12.58
C SER A 132 0.65 15.84 -13.70
N LEU A 133 0.28 15.44 -14.90
CA LEU A 133 1.08 15.61 -16.10
C LEU A 133 0.44 16.68 -17.00
N PRO A 134 1.11 17.83 -17.23
CA PRO A 134 0.62 18.83 -18.18
C PRO A 134 0.81 18.28 -19.60
N MET A 135 -0.29 18.02 -20.31
CA MET A 135 -0.28 17.48 -21.68
C MET A 135 -1.29 18.22 -22.55
N ASN A 136 -0.83 18.76 -23.68
CA ASN A 136 -1.68 19.40 -24.69
C ASN A 136 -2.64 20.49 -24.15
N GLY A 137 -2.22 21.23 -23.12
CA GLY A 137 -3.04 22.26 -22.47
C GLY A 137 -4.02 21.75 -21.42
N GLU A 138 -4.06 20.45 -21.17
CA GLU A 138 -4.87 19.80 -20.15
C GLU A 138 -3.99 19.19 -19.05
N GLN A 139 -4.59 18.90 -17.91
CA GLN A 139 -3.94 18.18 -16.80
C GLN A 139 -4.41 16.72 -16.82
N ARG A 140 -3.49 15.79 -17.09
CA ARG A 140 -3.76 14.35 -16.97
C ARG A 140 -3.25 13.85 -15.62
N TRP A 141 -4.09 13.12 -14.91
CA TRP A 141 -3.75 12.52 -13.61
C TRP A 141 -3.39 11.05 -13.80
N LEU A 142 -2.21 10.66 -13.33
CA LEU A 142 -1.70 9.29 -13.41
C LEU A 142 -1.44 8.76 -12.00
N ASP A 143 -2.04 7.62 -11.67
CA ASP A 143 -1.78 6.97 -10.39
C ASP A 143 -0.35 6.42 -10.34
N HIS A 144 0.31 6.55 -9.19
CA HIS A 144 1.66 5.98 -9.00
C HIS A 144 1.70 4.48 -9.25
N LYS A 145 0.63 3.75 -8.91
CA LYS A 145 0.52 2.31 -9.16
C LYS A 145 0.55 1.96 -10.65
N ASP A 146 0.11 2.86 -11.52
CA ASP A 146 0.04 2.63 -12.97
C ASP A 146 1.37 2.96 -13.67
N ILE A 147 2.32 3.58 -12.97
CA ILE A 147 3.64 3.89 -13.49
C ILE A 147 4.56 2.70 -13.27
N VAL A 148 5.08 2.12 -14.34
CA VAL A 148 6.07 1.03 -14.31
C VAL A 148 7.48 1.59 -14.09
N TYR A 149 7.87 2.54 -14.91
CA TYR A 149 9.13 3.29 -14.75
C TYR A 149 9.04 4.63 -15.49
N VAL A 150 9.94 5.54 -15.16
CA VAL A 150 10.10 6.82 -15.85
C VAL A 150 11.54 6.93 -16.36
N GLU A 151 11.64 7.22 -17.66
CA GLU A 151 12.90 7.46 -18.35
C GLU A 151 13.06 8.95 -18.64
N VAL A 152 14.27 9.49 -18.52
CA VAL A 152 14.60 10.84 -19.01
C VAL A 152 15.42 10.77 -20.28
N THR A 153 14.96 11.46 -21.33
CA THR A 153 15.67 11.62 -22.60
C THR A 153 15.55 13.09 -23.04
N ASN A 154 16.67 13.79 -23.23
CA ASN A 154 16.72 15.17 -23.72
C ASN A 154 15.77 16.13 -22.98
N HIS A 155 15.78 16.10 -21.63
CA HIS A 155 14.90 16.87 -20.74
C HIS A 155 13.40 16.52 -20.82
N TYR A 156 13.03 15.40 -21.43
CA TYR A 156 11.68 14.88 -21.43
C TYR A 156 11.60 13.66 -20.53
N LEU A 157 10.61 13.63 -19.66
CA LEU A 157 10.23 12.49 -18.83
C LEU A 157 9.22 11.64 -19.60
N ASN A 158 9.58 10.41 -19.87
CA ASN A 158 8.74 9.41 -20.49
C ASN A 158 8.21 8.46 -19.41
N TYR A 159 6.94 8.54 -19.11
CA TYR A 159 6.25 7.65 -18.19
C TYR A 159 5.78 6.42 -18.94
N HIS A 160 6.29 5.26 -18.57
CA HIS A 160 5.84 3.96 -19.09
C HIS A 160 4.82 3.39 -18.12
N THR A 161 3.61 3.14 -18.60
CA THR A 161 2.48 2.71 -17.77
C THR A 161 2.22 1.21 -17.86
N ALA A 162 1.52 0.66 -16.87
CA ALA A 162 1.08 -0.74 -16.85
C ALA A 162 0.12 -1.07 -18.01
N ALA A 163 -0.58 -0.08 -18.53
CA ALA A 163 -1.44 -0.20 -19.72
C ALA A 163 -0.65 -0.21 -21.04
N GLY A 164 0.69 -0.10 -21.00
CA GLY A 164 1.55 -0.03 -22.19
C GLY A 164 1.58 1.35 -22.85
N GLU A 165 0.98 2.39 -22.25
CA GLU A 165 1.06 3.76 -22.74
C GLU A 165 2.42 4.39 -22.39
N LYS A 166 2.90 5.26 -23.27
CA LYS A 166 4.04 6.14 -23.04
C LYS A 166 3.58 7.58 -23.02
N LEU A 167 3.67 8.25 -21.85
CA LEU A 167 3.31 9.65 -21.69
C LEU A 167 4.57 10.49 -21.53
N THR A 168 4.69 11.56 -22.33
CA THR A 168 5.92 12.38 -22.38
C THR A 168 5.62 13.80 -21.91
N VAL A 169 6.38 14.30 -20.93
CA VAL A 169 6.30 15.68 -20.45
C VAL A 169 7.70 16.26 -20.27
N TYR A 170 7.82 17.57 -20.40
CA TYR A 170 9.11 18.26 -20.12
C TYR A 170 9.39 18.26 -18.62
N GLY A 171 10.63 17.91 -18.21
CA GLY A 171 11.00 17.87 -16.81
C GLY A 171 12.34 17.16 -16.54
N SER A 172 12.65 16.99 -15.24
CA SER A 172 13.85 16.30 -14.79
C SER A 172 13.54 15.23 -13.75
N LEU A 173 14.30 14.13 -13.74
CA LEU A 173 14.15 13.08 -12.75
C LEU A 173 14.40 13.57 -11.32
N LYS A 174 15.24 14.59 -11.13
CA LYS A 174 15.51 15.15 -9.80
C LYS A 174 14.25 15.78 -9.20
N GLN A 175 13.56 16.60 -9.98
CA GLN A 175 12.29 17.21 -9.54
C GLN A 175 11.18 16.15 -9.35
N LEU A 176 11.16 15.16 -10.24
CA LEU A 176 10.19 14.07 -10.13
C LEU A 176 10.39 13.25 -8.85
N GLU A 177 11.63 12.96 -8.44
CA GLU A 177 11.93 12.23 -7.20
C GLU A 177 11.30 12.86 -5.96
N GLU A 178 11.15 14.19 -5.92
CA GLU A 178 10.54 14.92 -4.80
C GLU A 178 9.02 14.67 -4.67
N HIS A 179 8.39 14.26 -5.78
CA HIS A 179 6.95 14.01 -5.87
C HIS A 179 6.58 12.52 -5.85
N LEU A 180 7.55 11.63 -6.05
CA LEU A 180 7.34 10.19 -6.01
C LEU A 180 7.52 9.63 -4.59
N SER A 181 6.80 8.56 -4.28
CA SER A 181 6.97 7.86 -3.01
C SER A 181 8.29 7.09 -2.99
N PRO A 182 9.22 7.38 -2.06
CA PRO A 182 10.47 6.62 -1.94
C PRO A 182 10.25 5.16 -1.48
N ASP A 183 9.06 4.84 -0.96
CA ASP A 183 8.69 3.48 -0.59
C ASP A 183 8.28 2.65 -1.82
N LEU A 184 7.90 3.30 -2.91
CA LEU A 184 7.45 2.64 -4.14
C LEU A 184 8.45 2.79 -5.29
N PHE A 185 9.13 3.93 -5.37
CA PHE A 185 10.02 4.27 -6.47
C PHE A 185 11.49 4.35 -6.03
N ALA A 186 12.37 3.83 -6.87
CA ALA A 186 13.80 3.94 -6.66
C ALA A 186 14.54 4.22 -7.97
N ARG A 187 15.60 5.03 -7.89
CA ARG A 187 16.42 5.36 -9.03
C ARG A 187 17.47 4.27 -9.27
N CYS A 188 17.41 3.59 -10.42
CA CYS A 188 18.36 2.53 -10.75
C CYS A 188 19.58 3.05 -11.53
N ASN A 189 19.48 4.18 -12.24
CA ASN A 189 20.61 4.87 -12.89
C ASN A 189 20.32 6.37 -13.12
N ALA A 190 21.18 7.05 -13.89
CA ALA A 190 21.01 8.48 -14.18
C ALA A 190 19.73 8.81 -14.97
N CYS A 191 19.23 7.85 -15.76
CA CYS A 191 18.12 8.05 -16.70
C CYS A 191 16.82 7.39 -16.28
N TYR A 192 16.79 6.50 -15.26
CA TYR A 192 15.62 5.73 -14.88
C TYR A 192 15.26 5.81 -13.41
N ILE A 193 13.97 6.03 -13.14
CA ILE A 193 13.32 5.79 -11.85
C ILE A 193 12.32 4.65 -12.06
N VAL A 194 12.36 3.63 -11.22
CA VAL A 194 11.57 2.40 -11.36
C VAL A 194 10.61 2.25 -10.20
N ASN A 195 9.39 1.85 -10.50
CA ASN A 195 8.44 1.39 -9.51
C ASN A 195 8.82 -0.04 -9.09
N MET A 196 9.20 -0.20 -7.83
CA MET A 196 9.69 -1.47 -7.29
C MET A 196 8.64 -2.58 -7.28
N ALA A 197 7.35 -2.23 -7.34
CA ALA A 197 6.26 -3.22 -7.47
C ALA A 197 6.32 -4.01 -8.78
N TYR A 198 6.91 -3.44 -9.84
CA TYR A 198 7.05 -4.08 -11.15
C TYR A 198 8.37 -4.81 -11.34
N VAL A 199 9.24 -4.86 -10.33
CA VAL A 199 10.51 -5.59 -10.44
C VAL A 199 10.26 -7.07 -10.30
N SER A 200 10.57 -7.85 -11.34
CA SER A 200 10.50 -9.32 -11.36
C SER A 200 11.83 -9.99 -11.03
N GLY A 201 12.96 -9.32 -11.32
CA GLY A 201 14.27 -9.88 -11.05
C GLY A 201 15.43 -8.91 -11.26
N VAL A 202 16.59 -9.26 -10.70
CA VAL A 202 17.86 -8.53 -10.90
C VAL A 202 18.97 -9.55 -11.19
N ARG A 203 19.65 -9.39 -12.32
CA ARG A 203 20.82 -10.20 -12.69
C ARG A 203 22.04 -9.30 -12.95
N GLY A 204 22.99 -9.30 -12.02
CA GLY A 204 24.17 -8.43 -12.14
C GLY A 204 23.78 -6.95 -12.13
N PHE A 205 23.85 -6.29 -13.27
CA PHE A 205 23.46 -4.89 -13.49
C PHE A 205 22.19 -4.75 -14.33
N GLU A 206 21.53 -5.84 -14.68
CA GLU A 206 20.29 -5.83 -15.43
C GLU A 206 19.11 -6.02 -14.50
N LEU A 207 18.09 -5.18 -14.65
CA LEU A 207 16.82 -5.19 -13.96
C LEU A 207 15.74 -5.68 -14.91
N GLU A 208 15.02 -6.74 -14.53
CA GLU A 208 13.87 -7.25 -15.28
C GLU A 208 12.57 -6.78 -14.63
N LEU A 209 11.62 -6.32 -15.44
CA LEU A 209 10.30 -5.86 -15.01
C LEU A 209 9.21 -6.87 -15.41
N THR A 210 8.10 -6.86 -14.69
CA THR A 210 6.94 -7.74 -14.95
C THR A 210 6.30 -7.47 -16.31
N THR A 211 6.54 -6.31 -16.90
CA THR A 211 6.13 -5.92 -18.26
C THR A 211 7.01 -6.54 -19.35
N GLY A 212 8.13 -7.19 -18.97
CA GLY A 212 9.14 -7.73 -19.90
C GLY A 212 10.25 -6.74 -20.25
N ASP A 213 10.14 -5.49 -19.83
CA ASP A 213 11.19 -4.50 -20.04
C ASP A 213 12.46 -4.84 -19.24
N ARG A 214 13.63 -4.49 -19.80
CA ARG A 214 14.93 -4.64 -19.16
C ARG A 214 15.64 -3.31 -19.07
N LEU A 215 16.06 -2.95 -17.87
CA LEU A 215 16.74 -1.69 -17.59
C LEU A 215 18.12 -1.94 -16.99
N GLN A 216 19.05 -1.02 -17.22
CA GLN A 216 20.40 -1.11 -16.66
C GLN A 216 20.51 -0.38 -15.32
N ILE A 217 21.06 -1.05 -14.33
CA ILE A 217 21.43 -0.46 -13.05
C ILE A 217 22.86 0.08 -13.15
N SER A 218 23.05 1.37 -12.88
CA SER A 218 24.42 1.93 -12.87
C SER A 218 25.20 1.47 -11.63
N GLN A 219 26.54 1.34 -11.80
CA GLN A 219 27.42 0.94 -10.71
C GLN A 219 27.30 1.88 -9.48
N SER A 220 27.18 3.19 -9.73
CA SER A 220 27.02 4.20 -8.66
C SER A 220 25.70 4.10 -7.90
N LYS A 221 24.62 3.67 -8.54
CA LYS A 221 23.29 3.57 -7.94
C LYS A 221 22.95 2.18 -7.38
N ARG A 222 23.72 1.15 -7.76
CA ARG A 222 23.41 -0.25 -7.45
C ARG A 222 23.22 -0.51 -5.95
N LYS A 223 24.14 0.00 -5.11
CA LYS A 223 24.05 -0.22 -3.65
C LYS A 223 22.74 0.36 -3.07
N GLN A 224 22.44 1.60 -3.42
CA GLN A 224 21.25 2.30 -2.93
C GLN A 224 19.96 1.65 -3.46
N PHE A 225 19.94 1.29 -4.75
CA PHE A 225 18.80 0.64 -5.39
C PHE A 225 18.53 -0.75 -4.78
N MET A 226 19.55 -1.58 -4.56
CA MET A 226 19.39 -2.89 -3.91
C MET A 226 18.92 -2.77 -2.46
N GLN A 227 19.35 -1.75 -1.72
CA GLN A 227 18.84 -1.49 -0.38
C GLN A 227 17.36 -1.09 -0.40
N ALA A 228 16.93 -0.28 -1.38
CA ALA A 228 15.52 0.07 -1.55
C ALA A 228 14.68 -1.16 -1.88
N LEU A 229 15.12 -2.02 -2.80
CA LEU A 229 14.45 -3.28 -3.13
C LEU A 229 14.37 -4.23 -1.93
N THR A 230 15.46 -4.39 -1.17
CA THR A 230 15.46 -5.22 0.04
C THR A 230 14.46 -4.67 1.06
N ARG A 231 14.36 -3.35 1.21
CA ARG A 231 13.37 -2.73 2.10
C ARG A 231 11.94 -2.95 1.58
N TYR A 232 11.74 -2.82 0.27
CA TYR A 232 10.44 -3.01 -0.36
C TYR A 232 9.94 -4.46 -0.22
N PHE A 233 10.78 -5.44 -0.56
CA PHE A 233 10.44 -6.86 -0.50
C PHE A 233 10.75 -7.51 0.86
N GLY A 234 11.73 -7.01 1.59
CA GLY A 234 12.32 -7.64 2.79
C GLY A 234 11.52 -7.45 4.09
N GLY A 235 10.30 -6.93 4.02
CA GLY A 235 9.37 -6.98 5.14
C GLY A 235 8.90 -8.41 5.49
N GLY A 236 9.46 -9.46 4.87
CA GLY A 236 8.97 -10.81 5.02
C GLY A 236 9.89 -11.94 4.56
N VAL A 237 11.21 -11.86 4.75
CA VAL A 237 12.05 -13.05 4.51
C VAL A 237 12.99 -13.28 5.67
N ASP A 238 12.67 -14.28 6.46
CA ASP A 238 13.59 -15.01 7.32
C ASP A 238 14.80 -15.50 6.52
N LYS A 239 15.98 -15.42 7.15
CA LYS A 239 17.27 -15.77 6.60
C LYS A 239 17.31 -17.24 6.19
N CYS A 240 17.07 -17.58 4.94
CA CYS A 240 17.66 -18.78 4.37
C CYS A 240 19.15 -18.49 4.07
N ARG A 241 20.04 -18.88 4.98
CA ARG A 241 21.45 -19.08 4.66
C ARG A 241 21.56 -20.31 3.75
N PRO A 242 22.19 -20.24 2.58
CA PRO A 242 22.68 -21.43 1.94
C PRO A 242 23.87 -21.96 2.76
N SER A 243 23.73 -23.18 3.25
CA SER A 243 24.86 -23.96 3.76
C SER A 243 25.74 -24.35 2.58
N PHE A 244 27.01 -23.98 2.61
CA PHE A 244 28.10 -24.61 1.91
C PHE A 244 29.03 -25.23 2.94
#